data_591f71e4ca56c162f04110b941b9b081
#
_entry.id   591f71e4ca56c162f04110b941b9b081
#
_cell.length_a   1.000
_cell.length_b   1.000
_cell.length_c   1.000
_cell.angle_alpha   90.00
_cell.angle_beta   90.00
_cell.angle_gamma   90.00
#
_symmetry.space_group_name_H-M   'P 1'
#
loop_
_entity.id
_entity.type
_entity.pdbx_description
1 polymer ?
#
loop_
_entity_poly.entity_id
_entity_poly.type
_entity_poly.pdbx_seq_one_letter_code
_entity_poly.pdbx_strand_id
1 'polypeptide(L)'
;MSSSSDYSKILQTAYNQFLLPLGGKKVPTPYRRNEIGNFQKLGPEFQGKSSPNVIQKAAKQLAKEQNFYFEKASIEEIREFLRKNKLGIDCSGFSYRMLNFLSQKVTGKSLEGHGFPHVGRTNVNKLTSDEFSVKISIFEDCQPGDIIKFDSASPDGIPHAAIILDNQNGVVSYAHSSKQTKPEGVHTGEIANGKLPEDLLIFSFNIDKGDGIRRLKILA
;
A
#
# COMPACT_ATOMS: atom_id res chain seq x y z
N MET A 1 16.70 -18.24 -8.93
CA MET A 1 16.16 -17.40 -7.85
C MET A 1 16.26 -15.96 -8.30
N SER A 2 15.18 -15.18 -8.22
CA SER A 2 15.21 -13.75 -8.57
C SER A 2 16.06 -13.00 -7.54
N SER A 3 16.84 -12.02 -7.98
CA SER A 3 17.69 -11.23 -7.09
C SER A 3 16.89 -10.15 -6.35
N SER A 4 17.44 -9.60 -5.28
CA SER A 4 16.85 -8.44 -4.54
C SER A 4 16.62 -7.25 -5.49
N SER A 5 17.52 -7.01 -6.43
CA SER A 5 17.39 -6.00 -7.49
C SER A 5 16.17 -6.22 -8.40
N ASP A 6 15.80 -7.48 -8.65
CA ASP A 6 14.62 -7.79 -9.46
C ASP A 6 13.33 -7.49 -8.68
N TYR A 7 13.30 -7.78 -7.37
CA TYR A 7 12.16 -7.46 -6.51
C TYR A 7 11.92 -5.95 -6.44
N SER A 8 12.96 -5.15 -6.29
CA SER A 8 12.86 -3.69 -6.29
C SER A 8 12.22 -3.15 -7.57
N LYS A 9 12.67 -3.61 -8.75
CA LYS A 9 12.09 -3.22 -10.06
C LYS A 9 10.63 -3.63 -10.20
N ILE A 10 10.28 -4.84 -9.74
CA ILE A 10 8.89 -5.33 -9.76
C ILE A 10 8.00 -4.47 -8.87
N LEU A 11 8.46 -4.17 -7.65
CA LEU A 11 7.72 -3.34 -6.70
C LEU A 11 7.59 -1.89 -7.18
N GLN A 12 8.63 -1.32 -7.77
CA GLN A 12 8.54 0.00 -8.38
C GLN A 12 7.50 0.03 -9.52
N THR A 13 7.44 -1.05 -10.32
CA THR A 13 6.41 -1.21 -11.36
C THR A 13 5.01 -1.29 -10.74
N ALA A 14 4.84 -2.05 -9.65
CA ALA A 14 3.58 -2.15 -8.93
C ALA A 14 3.16 -0.80 -8.33
N TYR A 15 4.08 -0.08 -7.68
CA TYR A 15 3.87 1.24 -7.12
C TYR A 15 3.39 2.24 -8.18
N ASN A 16 4.04 2.27 -9.34
CA ASN A 16 3.72 3.19 -10.43
C ASN A 16 2.29 3.02 -10.95
N GLN A 17 1.66 1.86 -10.78
CA GLN A 17 0.26 1.66 -11.12
C GLN A 17 -0.70 2.48 -10.24
N PHE A 18 -0.29 2.80 -8.99
CA PHE A 18 -1.05 3.63 -8.08
C PHE A 18 -0.88 5.15 -8.32
N LEU A 19 -0.02 5.51 -9.25
CA LEU A 19 0.03 6.85 -9.83
C LEU A 19 -0.92 6.87 -11.05
N LEU A 20 -2.21 7.07 -10.78
CA LEU A 20 -3.28 6.92 -11.77
C LEU A 20 -3.08 7.86 -12.97
N PRO A 21 -3.09 7.34 -14.22
CA PRO A 21 -3.01 8.19 -15.41
C PRO A 21 -4.38 8.83 -15.69
N LEU A 22 -4.57 10.05 -15.17
CA LEU A 22 -5.79 10.84 -15.32
C LEU A 22 -5.45 12.22 -15.89
N GLY A 23 -6.09 12.59 -17.02
CA GLY A 23 -5.86 13.88 -17.69
C GLY A 23 -4.41 14.14 -18.09
N GLY A 24 -3.69 13.12 -18.53
CA GLY A 24 -2.26 13.22 -18.90
C GLY A 24 -1.30 13.35 -17.69
N LYS A 25 -1.80 13.29 -16.46
CA LYS A 25 -1.04 13.44 -15.23
C LYS A 25 -0.92 12.10 -14.48
N LYS A 26 0.17 11.92 -13.69
CA LYS A 26 0.33 10.82 -12.75
C LYS A 26 -0.23 11.27 -11.40
N VAL A 27 -1.42 10.82 -11.04
CA VAL A 27 -2.15 11.24 -9.84
C VAL A 27 -1.98 10.18 -8.75
N PRO A 28 -1.31 10.46 -7.62
CA PRO A 28 -1.22 9.53 -6.51
C PRO A 28 -2.61 9.16 -6.00
N THR A 29 -2.87 7.87 -5.83
CA THR A 29 -4.15 7.36 -5.33
C THR A 29 -4.38 7.87 -3.91
N PRO A 30 -5.50 8.55 -3.59
CA PRO A 30 -5.77 9.03 -2.25
C PRO A 30 -6.06 7.88 -1.29
N TYR A 31 -5.97 8.16 0.01
CA TYR A 31 -6.37 7.21 1.04
C TYR A 31 -7.88 7.02 1.07
N ARG A 32 -8.30 5.78 1.17
CA ARG A 32 -9.72 5.43 1.43
C ARG A 32 -9.77 4.26 2.39
N ARG A 33 -10.32 4.49 3.58
CA ARG A 33 -10.52 3.43 4.57
C ARG A 33 -11.66 2.51 4.14
N ASN A 34 -11.46 1.22 4.32
CA ASN A 34 -12.52 0.26 4.24
C ASN A 34 -13.43 0.39 5.49
N GLU A 35 -14.66 0.79 5.29
CA GLU A 35 -15.65 0.90 6.38
C GLU A 35 -16.27 -0.47 6.64
N ILE A 36 -15.91 -1.07 7.77
CA ILE A 36 -16.46 -2.35 8.24
C ILE A 36 -17.99 -2.22 8.31
N GLY A 37 -18.72 -3.18 7.71
CA GLY A 37 -20.17 -3.20 7.66
C GLY A 37 -20.81 -2.59 6.42
N ASN A 38 -20.09 -1.78 5.63
CA ASN A 38 -20.58 -1.25 4.35
C ASN A 38 -20.15 -2.05 3.12
N PHE A 39 -19.46 -3.17 3.32
CA PHE A 39 -18.87 -4.00 2.27
C PHE A 39 -19.87 -4.47 1.21
N GLN A 40 -21.11 -4.68 1.59
CA GLN A 40 -22.14 -5.23 0.71
C GLN A 40 -22.95 -4.16 -0.04
N LYS A 41 -22.81 -2.88 0.33
CA LYS A 41 -23.61 -1.79 -0.23
C LYS A 41 -22.88 -0.92 -1.24
N LEU A 42 -21.55 -0.97 -1.24
CA LEU A 42 -20.72 -0.19 -2.15
C LEU A 42 -20.06 -1.14 -3.16
N GLY A 43 -19.94 -0.72 -4.40
CA GLY A 43 -19.18 -1.46 -5.42
C GLY A 43 -17.72 -1.68 -4.96
N PRO A 44 -17.02 -2.69 -5.49
CA PRO A 44 -15.66 -3.03 -5.07
C PRO A 44 -14.68 -1.85 -5.18
N GLU A 45 -14.90 -0.93 -6.13
CA GLU A 45 -14.09 0.28 -6.36
C GLU A 45 -14.07 1.25 -5.18
N PHE A 46 -15.10 1.25 -4.34
CA PHE A 46 -15.27 2.19 -3.22
C PHE A 46 -14.78 1.64 -1.86
N GLN A 47 -14.25 0.42 -1.85
CA GLN A 47 -13.97 -0.32 -0.60
C GLN A 47 -12.57 -0.09 -0.03
N GLY A 48 -11.74 0.76 -0.63
CA GLY A 48 -10.36 0.97 -0.19
C GLY A 48 -9.44 -0.24 -0.41
N LYS A 49 -9.88 -1.25 -1.18
CA LYS A 49 -9.14 -2.50 -1.48
C LYS A 49 -8.97 -2.75 -2.97
N SER A 50 -9.44 -1.86 -3.81
CA SER A 50 -9.48 -2.05 -5.25
C SER A 50 -8.12 -1.98 -5.91
N SER A 51 -7.99 -2.61 -7.07
CA SER A 51 -6.81 -2.44 -7.91
C SER A 51 -6.80 -1.04 -8.55
N PRO A 52 -5.61 -0.54 -8.93
CA PRO A 52 -5.48 0.76 -9.59
C PRO A 52 -6.37 0.89 -10.84
N ASN A 53 -6.43 -0.16 -11.65
CA ASN A 53 -7.26 -0.17 -12.87
C ASN A 53 -8.76 -0.02 -12.57
N VAL A 54 -9.26 -0.65 -11.51
CA VAL A 54 -10.67 -0.53 -11.09
C VAL A 54 -10.94 0.90 -10.59
N ILE A 55 -10.05 1.46 -9.77
CA ILE A 55 -10.17 2.85 -9.30
C ILE A 55 -10.16 3.83 -10.49
N GLN A 56 -9.23 3.66 -11.43
CA GLN A 56 -9.13 4.51 -12.62
C GLN A 56 -10.38 4.45 -13.49
N LYS A 57 -10.91 3.24 -13.73
CA LYS A 57 -12.14 3.04 -14.53
C LYS A 57 -13.33 3.75 -13.88
N ALA A 58 -13.51 3.55 -12.56
CA ALA A 58 -14.58 4.20 -11.82
C ALA A 58 -14.42 5.74 -11.84
N ALA A 59 -13.19 6.24 -11.67
CA ALA A 59 -12.90 7.68 -11.75
C ALA A 59 -13.32 8.28 -13.09
N LYS A 60 -12.97 7.64 -14.21
CA LYS A 60 -13.33 8.09 -15.56
C LYS A 60 -14.85 8.07 -15.79
N GLN A 61 -15.53 7.05 -15.28
CA GLN A 61 -16.99 6.95 -15.39
C GLN A 61 -17.68 8.08 -14.62
N LEU A 62 -17.29 8.28 -13.35
CA LEU A 62 -17.87 9.33 -12.51
C LEU A 62 -17.53 10.74 -13.03
N ALA A 63 -16.34 10.94 -13.60
CA ALA A 63 -15.98 12.20 -14.21
C ALA A 63 -16.88 12.55 -15.38
N LYS A 64 -17.22 11.55 -16.22
CA LYS A 64 -18.18 11.73 -17.32
C LYS A 64 -19.59 12.07 -16.81
N GLU A 65 -20.06 11.39 -15.78
CA GLU A 65 -21.39 11.61 -15.18
C GLU A 65 -21.51 12.98 -14.50
N GLN A 66 -20.41 13.49 -13.91
CA GLN A 66 -20.36 14.74 -13.16
C GLN A 66 -19.80 15.93 -13.98
N ASN A 67 -19.54 15.73 -15.27
CA ASN A 67 -18.91 16.74 -16.16
C ASN A 67 -17.59 17.28 -15.60
N PHE A 68 -16.76 16.42 -15.00
CA PHE A 68 -15.44 16.76 -14.48
C PHE A 68 -14.34 16.45 -15.51
N TYR A 69 -13.52 17.43 -15.83
CA TYR A 69 -12.50 17.33 -16.90
C TYR A 69 -11.10 17.24 -16.30
N PHE A 70 -10.54 16.04 -16.23
CA PHE A 70 -9.20 15.80 -15.67
C PHE A 70 -8.10 16.57 -16.36
N GLU A 71 -8.21 16.83 -17.65
CA GLU A 71 -7.22 17.55 -18.45
C GLU A 71 -7.05 19.00 -17.96
N LYS A 72 -8.14 19.62 -17.50
CA LYS A 72 -8.19 21.01 -17.03
C LYS A 72 -7.88 21.15 -15.53
N ALA A 73 -7.99 20.07 -14.78
CA ALA A 73 -7.83 20.09 -13.33
C ALA A 73 -6.36 19.88 -12.93
N SER A 74 -5.93 20.49 -11.84
CA SER A 74 -4.66 20.21 -11.17
C SER A 74 -4.67 18.81 -10.54
N ILE A 75 -3.49 18.29 -10.17
CA ILE A 75 -3.38 16.99 -9.47
C ILE A 75 -4.20 17.00 -8.18
N GLU A 76 -4.18 18.09 -7.41
CA GLU A 76 -4.90 18.16 -6.13
C GLU A 76 -6.43 18.24 -6.34
N GLU A 77 -6.91 18.93 -7.34
CA GLU A 77 -8.34 18.93 -7.71
C GLU A 77 -8.80 17.53 -8.14
N ILE A 78 -7.97 16.79 -8.89
CA ILE A 78 -8.27 15.40 -9.25
C ILE A 78 -8.29 14.52 -8.01
N ARG A 79 -7.33 14.67 -7.09
CA ARG A 79 -7.31 13.92 -5.82
C ARG A 79 -8.55 14.24 -4.97
N GLU A 80 -8.95 15.50 -4.90
CA GLU A 80 -10.17 15.89 -4.18
C GLU A 80 -11.42 15.30 -4.83
N PHE A 81 -11.50 15.28 -6.16
CA PHE A 81 -12.56 14.58 -6.90
C PHE A 81 -12.61 13.09 -6.54
N LEU A 82 -11.45 12.40 -6.51
CA LEU A 82 -11.37 11.01 -6.10
C LEU A 82 -11.85 10.81 -4.65
N ARG A 83 -11.43 11.66 -3.70
CA ARG A 83 -11.85 11.60 -2.29
C ARG A 83 -13.37 11.78 -2.13
N LYS A 84 -13.94 12.81 -2.74
CA LYS A 84 -15.38 13.08 -2.73
C LYS A 84 -16.20 11.91 -3.27
N ASN A 85 -15.69 11.26 -4.29
CA ASN A 85 -16.31 10.08 -4.89
C ASN A 85 -15.89 8.76 -4.22
N LYS A 86 -15.27 8.80 -3.03
CA LYS A 86 -14.89 7.62 -2.23
C LYS A 86 -13.94 6.65 -2.94
N LEU A 87 -13.19 7.12 -3.90
CA LEU A 87 -12.18 6.35 -4.64
C LEU A 87 -10.82 6.48 -3.98
N GLY A 88 -10.18 5.36 -3.69
CA GLY A 88 -8.88 5.33 -3.05
C GLY A 88 -8.50 3.95 -2.52
N ILE A 89 -7.42 3.88 -1.74
CA ILE A 89 -6.92 2.62 -1.18
C ILE A 89 -6.43 2.82 0.26
N ASP A 90 -6.68 1.85 1.14
CA ASP A 90 -6.13 1.82 2.50
C ASP A 90 -4.74 1.17 2.55
N CYS A 91 -4.06 1.25 3.70
CA CYS A 91 -2.71 0.72 3.86
C CYS A 91 -2.62 -0.78 3.59
N SER A 92 -3.54 -1.57 4.11
CA SER A 92 -3.54 -3.03 3.93
C SER A 92 -3.95 -3.46 2.52
N GLY A 93 -4.86 -2.73 1.88
CA GLY A 93 -5.20 -2.93 0.47
C GLY A 93 -4.02 -2.63 -0.45
N PHE A 94 -3.34 -1.51 -0.22
CA PHE A 94 -2.13 -1.16 -0.94
C PHE A 94 -1.04 -2.23 -0.76
N SER A 95 -0.71 -2.58 0.49
CA SER A 95 0.30 -3.60 0.78
C SER A 95 -0.03 -4.95 0.15
N TYR A 96 -1.29 -5.39 0.27
CA TYR A 96 -1.73 -6.63 -0.38
C TYR A 96 -1.51 -6.60 -1.89
N ARG A 97 -1.92 -5.50 -2.56
CA ARG A 97 -1.79 -5.39 -4.03
C ARG A 97 -0.36 -5.36 -4.49
N MET A 98 0.52 -4.65 -3.77
CA MET A 98 1.96 -4.63 -4.03
C MET A 98 2.56 -6.04 -3.94
N LEU A 99 2.30 -6.73 -2.83
CA LEU A 99 2.81 -8.07 -2.55
C LEU A 99 2.20 -9.12 -3.48
N ASN A 100 0.93 -8.99 -3.83
CA ASN A 100 0.28 -9.88 -4.80
C ASN A 100 0.92 -9.76 -6.19
N PHE A 101 1.25 -8.54 -6.61
CA PHE A 101 1.95 -8.31 -7.88
C PHE A 101 3.36 -8.92 -7.85
N LEU A 102 4.11 -8.72 -6.75
CA LEU A 102 5.42 -9.33 -6.55
C LEU A 102 5.33 -10.86 -6.58
N SER A 103 4.42 -11.45 -5.80
CA SER A 103 4.19 -12.90 -5.74
C SER A 103 3.92 -13.48 -7.13
N GLN A 104 3.01 -12.89 -7.89
CA GLN A 104 2.69 -13.34 -9.24
C GLN A 104 3.91 -13.31 -10.18
N LYS A 105 4.76 -12.29 -10.07
CA LYS A 105 5.96 -12.16 -10.90
C LYS A 105 7.05 -13.15 -10.52
N VAL A 106 7.20 -13.44 -9.24
CA VAL A 106 8.29 -14.27 -8.72
C VAL A 106 7.91 -15.75 -8.68
N THR A 107 6.68 -16.07 -8.28
CA THR A 107 6.24 -17.47 -8.06
C THR A 107 5.24 -17.97 -9.09
N GLY A 108 4.73 -17.10 -9.95
CA GLY A 108 3.64 -17.41 -10.89
C GLY A 108 2.24 -17.50 -10.24
N LYS A 109 2.13 -17.32 -8.92
CA LYS A 109 0.86 -17.44 -8.18
C LYS A 109 0.50 -16.16 -7.45
N SER A 110 -0.81 -15.90 -7.35
CA SER A 110 -1.34 -14.84 -6.48
C SER A 110 -1.18 -15.18 -5.00
N LEU A 111 -1.32 -14.19 -4.12
CA LEU A 111 -1.37 -14.45 -2.66
C LEU A 111 -2.50 -15.43 -2.30
N GLU A 112 -3.67 -15.32 -2.93
CA GLU A 112 -4.77 -16.27 -2.74
C GLU A 112 -4.37 -17.69 -3.17
N GLY A 113 -3.60 -17.83 -4.26
CA GLY A 113 -3.02 -19.10 -4.69
C GLY A 113 -2.01 -19.71 -3.71
N HIS A 114 -1.53 -18.91 -2.75
CA HIS A 114 -0.70 -19.32 -1.62
C HIS A 114 -1.49 -19.43 -0.29
N GLY A 115 -2.81 -19.42 -0.34
CA GLY A 115 -3.66 -19.60 0.84
C GLY A 115 -3.99 -18.33 1.62
N PHE A 116 -3.58 -17.15 1.15
CA PHE A 116 -4.02 -15.90 1.74
C PHE A 116 -5.51 -15.68 1.50
N PRO A 117 -6.23 -15.06 2.44
CA PRO A 117 -7.62 -14.68 2.18
C PRO A 117 -7.69 -13.63 1.06
N HIS A 118 -8.86 -13.52 0.44
CA HIS A 118 -9.16 -12.46 -0.53
C HIS A 118 -8.83 -11.07 0.06
N VAL A 119 -8.35 -10.16 -0.79
CA VAL A 119 -7.93 -8.81 -0.38
C VAL A 119 -8.94 -8.07 0.50
N GLY A 120 -10.23 -8.26 0.24
CA GLY A 120 -11.32 -7.66 1.01
C GLY A 120 -11.42 -8.19 2.45
N ARG A 121 -10.85 -9.35 2.75
CA ARG A 121 -10.81 -9.98 4.09
C ARG A 121 -9.43 -9.90 4.73
N THR A 122 -8.51 -9.18 4.11
CA THR A 122 -7.13 -9.04 4.58
C THR A 122 -6.92 -7.68 5.24
N ASN A 123 -6.26 -7.69 6.39
CA ASN A 123 -5.80 -6.51 7.11
C ASN A 123 -4.30 -6.64 7.41
N VAL A 124 -3.71 -5.61 8.03
CA VAL A 124 -2.28 -5.60 8.39
C VAL A 124 -1.93 -6.80 9.28
N ASN A 125 -2.71 -7.08 10.33
CA ASN A 125 -2.44 -8.19 11.25
C ASN A 125 -2.43 -9.54 10.54
N LYS A 126 -3.32 -9.75 9.55
CA LYS A 126 -3.34 -11.00 8.78
C LYS A 126 -2.11 -11.12 7.88
N LEU A 127 -1.72 -10.03 7.18
CA LEU A 127 -0.52 -10.02 6.33
C LEU A 127 0.76 -10.30 7.14
N THR A 128 0.81 -9.80 8.37
CA THR A 128 2.00 -9.89 9.23
C THR A 128 1.91 -10.97 10.30
N SER A 129 0.91 -11.87 10.23
CA SER A 129 0.77 -12.98 11.16
C SER A 129 1.86 -14.04 10.96
N ASP A 130 2.18 -14.78 12.02
CA ASP A 130 3.14 -15.89 11.96
C ASP A 130 2.68 -17.05 11.05
N GLU A 131 1.40 -17.08 10.69
CA GLU A 131 0.88 -17.99 9.67
C GLU A 131 1.50 -17.72 8.30
N PHE A 132 1.60 -16.44 7.89
CA PHE A 132 2.00 -16.02 6.53
C PHE A 132 3.37 -15.36 6.46
N SER A 133 3.92 -14.89 7.57
CA SER A 133 5.17 -14.13 7.56
C SER A 133 6.13 -14.59 8.66
N VAL A 134 7.40 -14.24 8.49
CA VAL A 134 8.46 -14.39 9.51
C VAL A 134 8.95 -13.01 9.92
N LYS A 135 9.37 -12.89 11.19
CA LYS A 135 9.97 -11.65 11.72
C LYS A 135 11.41 -11.51 11.20
N ILE A 136 11.76 -10.31 10.75
CA ILE A 136 13.14 -9.91 10.45
C ILE A 136 13.63 -9.10 11.64
N SER A 137 14.61 -9.64 12.35
CA SER A 137 15.09 -9.05 13.61
C SER A 137 16.22 -8.04 13.43
N ILE A 138 16.91 -8.09 12.30
CA ILE A 138 18.04 -7.22 11.96
C ILE A 138 17.59 -6.31 10.82
N PHE A 139 17.67 -4.99 11.01
CA PHE A 139 17.20 -4.00 10.04
C PHE A 139 17.97 -4.10 8.72
N GLU A 140 19.25 -4.40 8.80
CA GLU A 140 20.13 -4.54 7.63
C GLU A 140 19.75 -5.73 6.74
N ASP A 141 19.06 -6.73 7.31
CA ASP A 141 18.59 -7.92 6.57
C ASP A 141 17.28 -7.69 5.83
N CYS A 142 16.68 -6.51 5.96
CA CYS A 142 15.44 -6.23 5.26
C CYS A 142 15.65 -6.17 3.74
N GLN A 143 14.64 -6.61 3.00
CA GLN A 143 14.67 -6.76 1.55
C GLN A 143 13.44 -6.14 0.89
N PRO A 144 13.51 -5.81 -0.40
CA PRO A 144 12.34 -5.41 -1.16
C PRO A 144 11.22 -6.46 -1.03
N GLY A 145 10.02 -6.02 -0.71
CA GLY A 145 8.86 -6.87 -0.43
C GLY A 145 8.63 -7.19 1.05
N ASP A 146 9.55 -6.82 1.94
CA ASP A 146 9.28 -6.88 3.37
C ASP A 146 8.26 -5.81 3.78
N ILE A 147 7.51 -6.13 4.84
CA ILE A 147 6.45 -5.29 5.38
C ILE A 147 6.97 -4.63 6.65
N ILE A 148 6.93 -3.33 6.74
CA ILE A 148 7.09 -2.60 8.00
C ILE A 148 5.71 -2.53 8.65
N LYS A 149 5.56 -3.16 9.82
CA LYS A 149 4.34 -3.13 10.61
C LYS A 149 4.47 -2.13 11.75
N PHE A 150 3.47 -1.28 11.89
CA PHE A 150 3.28 -0.37 13.02
C PHE A 150 1.99 -0.76 13.70
N ASP A 151 2.06 -1.29 14.94
CA ASP A 151 0.87 -1.87 15.56
C ASP A 151 -0.03 -0.84 16.21
N SER A 152 0.40 -0.15 17.18
CA SER A 152 -0.55 0.27 18.22
C SER A 152 -0.69 1.76 18.40
N ALA A 153 -0.06 2.54 17.60
CA ALA A 153 -0.01 3.97 17.83
C ALA A 153 -0.51 4.83 16.66
N SER A 154 -1.25 4.22 15.77
CA SER A 154 -2.22 5.00 15.02
C SER A 154 -3.17 5.66 16.03
N PRO A 155 -3.47 6.95 15.92
CA PRO A 155 -4.46 7.61 16.77
C PRO A 155 -5.81 6.89 16.88
N ASP A 156 -6.11 6.01 15.91
CA ASP A 156 -7.34 5.22 15.83
C ASP A 156 -7.12 3.76 16.33
N GLY A 157 -5.94 3.40 16.85
CA GLY A 157 -5.64 2.02 17.32
C GLY A 157 -5.59 0.98 16.20
N ILE A 158 -5.44 1.41 14.93
CA ILE A 158 -5.44 0.52 13.76
C ILE A 158 -4.00 0.33 13.29
N PRO A 159 -3.55 -0.92 13.14
CA PRO A 159 -2.23 -1.21 12.62
C PRO A 159 -2.01 -0.61 11.22
N HIS A 160 -0.83 -0.05 11.00
CA HIS A 160 -0.41 0.47 9.71
C HIS A 160 0.68 -0.40 9.09
N ALA A 161 0.79 -0.37 7.76
CA ALA A 161 1.83 -1.09 7.03
C ALA A 161 2.43 -0.23 5.92
N ALA A 162 3.74 -0.39 5.75
CA ALA A 162 4.49 0.08 4.59
C ALA A 162 5.23 -1.10 3.94
N ILE A 163 5.49 -1.02 2.63
CA ILE A 163 6.24 -2.04 1.89
C ILE A 163 7.61 -1.50 1.55
N ILE A 164 8.66 -2.24 1.88
CA ILE A 164 10.02 -1.91 1.47
C ILE A 164 10.14 -2.10 -0.04
N LEU A 165 10.56 -1.02 -0.71
CA LEU A 165 10.80 -1.01 -2.15
C LEU A 165 12.24 -1.37 -2.50
N ASP A 166 13.17 -0.89 -1.68
CA ASP A 166 14.60 -1.09 -1.88
C ASP A 166 15.37 -0.94 -0.57
N ASN A 167 16.56 -1.53 -0.50
CA ASN A 167 17.53 -1.35 0.59
C ASN A 167 18.92 -1.23 -0.02
N GLN A 168 19.47 -0.03 -0.05
CA GLN A 168 20.79 0.26 -0.60
C GLN A 168 21.61 1.07 0.37
N ASN A 169 22.79 0.55 0.74
CA ASN A 169 23.77 1.26 1.58
C ASN A 169 23.21 1.83 2.91
N GLY A 170 22.29 1.09 3.55
CA GLY A 170 21.65 1.51 4.80
C GLY A 170 20.51 2.54 4.63
N VAL A 171 20.15 2.84 3.39
CA VAL A 171 18.94 3.62 3.06
C VAL A 171 17.86 2.66 2.57
N VAL A 172 16.76 2.61 3.30
CA VAL A 172 15.59 1.78 2.96
C VAL A 172 14.51 2.69 2.42
N SER A 173 14.18 2.51 1.14
CA SER A 173 13.02 3.16 0.55
C SER A 173 11.77 2.31 0.78
N TYR A 174 10.64 2.96 1.06
CA TYR A 174 9.37 2.29 1.30
C TYR A 174 8.23 3.01 0.57
N ALA A 175 7.09 2.31 0.45
CA ALA A 175 5.84 2.89 -0.03
C ALA A 175 4.68 2.48 0.88
N HIS A 176 3.73 3.39 1.07
CA HIS A 176 2.51 3.10 1.81
C HIS A 176 1.32 3.94 1.30
N SER A 177 0.13 3.66 1.83
CA SER A 177 -1.03 4.53 1.70
C SER A 177 -1.49 4.93 3.08
N SER A 178 -1.47 6.23 3.39
CA SER A 178 -1.78 6.74 4.73
C SER A 178 -2.78 7.91 4.68
N LYS A 179 -3.62 8.00 5.70
CA LYS A 179 -4.50 9.15 5.93
C LYS A 179 -3.79 10.26 6.71
N GLN A 180 -2.83 9.88 7.54
CA GLN A 180 -2.24 10.78 8.55
C GLN A 180 -0.99 11.51 8.05
N THR A 181 -0.37 11.03 6.98
CA THR A 181 0.84 11.62 6.41
C THR A 181 0.55 12.80 5.48
N LYS A 182 1.59 13.58 5.20
CA LYS A 182 1.58 14.62 4.16
C LYS A 182 2.69 14.31 3.14
N PRO A 183 2.33 13.95 1.90
CA PRO A 183 0.96 13.90 1.33
C PRO A 183 0.15 12.72 1.85
N GLU A 184 -1.17 12.89 1.93
CA GLU A 184 -2.11 11.80 2.20
C GLU A 184 -2.16 10.81 1.01
N GLY A 185 -2.50 9.54 1.29
CA GLY A 185 -2.67 8.51 0.25
C GLY A 185 -1.36 7.78 -0.08
N VAL A 186 -1.25 7.35 -1.33
CA VAL A 186 -0.09 6.58 -1.79
C VAL A 186 1.11 7.49 -2.03
N HIS A 187 2.21 7.20 -1.34
CA HIS A 187 3.49 7.89 -1.53
C HIS A 187 4.66 7.00 -1.09
N THR A 188 5.87 7.49 -1.32
CA THR A 188 7.13 6.86 -0.91
C THR A 188 7.83 7.72 0.12
N GLY A 189 8.70 7.10 0.92
CA GLY A 189 9.63 7.75 1.80
C GLY A 189 10.90 6.92 1.96
N GLU A 190 11.83 7.40 2.77
CA GLU A 190 13.11 6.76 3.02
C GLU A 190 13.41 6.70 4.52
N ILE A 191 13.99 5.60 4.96
CA ILE A 191 14.57 5.42 6.29
C ILE A 191 16.08 5.42 6.10
N ALA A 192 16.75 6.43 6.64
CA ALA A 192 18.21 6.54 6.58
C ALA A 192 18.83 6.40 7.97
N ASN A 193 19.91 5.63 8.07
CA ASN A 193 20.64 5.40 9.33
C ASN A 193 19.75 4.91 10.48
N GLY A 194 18.75 4.08 10.19
CA GLY A 194 17.80 3.55 11.17
C GLY A 194 16.85 4.60 11.78
N LYS A 195 16.84 5.83 11.29
CA LYS A 195 15.94 6.89 11.77
C LYS A 195 14.67 6.92 10.92
N LEU A 196 13.53 6.77 11.60
CA LEU A 196 12.23 6.94 10.95
C LEU A 196 12.04 8.39 10.48
N PRO A 197 11.59 8.63 9.24
CA PRO A 197 11.26 9.96 8.77
C PRO A 197 10.02 10.52 9.49
N GLU A 198 9.83 11.84 9.43
CA GLU A 198 8.75 12.53 10.17
C GLU A 198 7.36 11.99 9.86
N ASP A 199 7.10 11.58 8.63
CA ASP A 199 5.80 11.01 8.21
C ASP A 199 5.53 9.64 8.86
N LEU A 200 6.56 8.89 9.26
CA LEU A 200 6.42 7.63 10.01
C LEU A 200 6.50 7.82 11.53
N LEU A 201 7.06 8.93 12.02
CA LEU A 201 7.10 9.22 13.46
C LEU A 201 5.72 9.42 14.09
N ILE A 202 4.69 9.70 13.29
CA ILE A 202 3.29 9.72 13.75
C ILE A 202 2.79 8.31 14.14
N PHE A 203 3.47 7.26 13.68
CA PHE A 203 3.22 5.89 14.11
C PHE A 203 4.26 5.52 15.17
N SER A 204 3.88 5.36 16.42
CA SER A 204 4.81 4.82 17.40
C SER A 204 5.19 3.39 16.99
N PHE A 205 6.46 3.10 17.17
CA PHE A 205 7.04 1.79 16.87
C PHE A 205 7.33 1.10 18.20
N ASN A 206 6.67 -0.02 18.46
CA ASN A 206 6.83 -0.78 19.70
C ASN A 206 6.98 -2.27 19.38
N ILE A 207 8.22 -2.75 19.46
CA ILE A 207 8.59 -4.15 19.18
C ILE A 207 7.85 -5.12 20.10
N ASP A 208 7.67 -4.77 21.37
CA ASP A 208 7.00 -5.62 22.36
C ASP A 208 5.51 -5.80 22.04
N LYS A 209 4.92 -4.86 21.31
CA LYS A 209 3.54 -4.93 20.83
C LYS A 209 3.40 -5.54 19.44
N GLY A 210 4.49 -6.07 18.87
CA GLY A 210 4.47 -6.78 17.61
C GLY A 210 4.77 -5.92 16.38
N ASP A 211 5.24 -4.68 16.57
CA ASP A 211 5.79 -3.88 15.48
C ASP A 211 7.09 -4.50 14.97
N GLY A 212 7.46 -4.15 13.75
CA GLY A 212 8.71 -4.65 13.19
C GLY A 212 8.62 -4.93 11.70
N ILE A 213 9.66 -5.54 11.20
CA ILE A 213 9.76 -5.96 9.80
C ILE A 213 9.33 -7.41 9.68
N ARG A 214 8.49 -7.68 8.67
CA ARG A 214 7.95 -8.99 8.39
C ARG A 214 8.17 -9.36 6.92
N ARG A 215 8.67 -10.57 6.66
CA ARG A 215 8.80 -11.14 5.31
C ARG A 215 7.75 -12.19 5.09
N LEU A 216 7.06 -12.17 3.96
CA LEU A 216 6.15 -13.24 3.60
C LEU A 216 6.93 -14.54 3.38
N LYS A 217 6.46 -15.65 3.97
CA LYS A 217 7.10 -16.99 3.85
C LYS A 217 7.26 -17.45 2.39
N ILE A 218 6.37 -17.00 1.52
CA ILE A 218 6.42 -17.30 0.08
C ILE A 218 7.50 -16.51 -0.67
N LEU A 219 8.13 -15.53 -0.04
CA LEU A 219 9.21 -14.71 -0.57
C LEU A 219 10.53 -14.91 0.21
N ALA A 220 10.53 -15.79 1.22
CA ALA A 220 11.68 -16.12 2.06
C ALA A 220 12.62 -17.14 1.38
#